data_f3cea1462e3cf5ac02a2da1ea7220151
#
_entry.id   f3cea1462e3cf5ac02a2da1ea7220151
#
_cell.length_a   1.000
_cell.length_b   1.000
_cell.length_c   1.000
_cell.angle_alpha   90.00
_cell.angle_beta   90.00
_cell.angle_gamma   90.00
#
_symmetry.space_group_name_H-M   'P 1'
#
loop_
_entity.id
_entity.type
_entity.pdbx_description
1 polymer ?
#
loop_
_entity_poly.entity_id
_entity_poly.type
_entity_poly.pdbx_seq_one_letter_code
_entity_poly.pdbx_strand_id
1 'polypeptide(L)'
;MKTIKISYTNKSITNNGNFQGWGTSLCWWVNRIGYSPVLTKKAAELFYSEKGLNLNIMRYNIGGGDNPKHKHIKRTDSMVPGWLYFNKETNEYQYDYSADINQLNVLKACYDATKHPYVEVFSNSPPYFMTKSG
;
A
#
# COMPACT_ATOMS: atom_id res chain seq x y z
N MET A 1 20.75 -17.29 -28.51
CA MET A 1 20.22 -16.20 -27.68
C MET A 1 19.14 -15.49 -28.45
N LYS A 2 17.92 -15.35 -27.95
CA LYS A 2 16.84 -14.61 -28.65
C LYS A 2 16.97 -13.13 -28.31
N THR A 3 17.12 -12.29 -29.32
CA THR A 3 17.18 -10.83 -29.13
C THR A 3 15.77 -10.26 -29.24
N ILE A 4 15.32 -9.54 -28.23
CA ILE A 4 14.06 -8.80 -28.24
C ILE A 4 14.40 -7.35 -28.59
N LYS A 5 13.83 -6.84 -29.69
CA LYS A 5 13.93 -5.43 -30.05
C LYS A 5 12.68 -4.70 -29.55
N ILE A 6 12.88 -3.68 -28.74
CA ILE A 6 11.81 -2.79 -28.26
C ILE A 6 11.90 -1.48 -29.04
N SER A 7 10.81 -1.03 -29.65
CA SER A 7 10.72 0.24 -30.34
C SER A 7 9.69 1.14 -29.66
N TYR A 8 10.03 2.42 -29.49
CA TYR A 8 9.11 3.44 -28.98
C TYR A 8 7.91 3.71 -29.91
N THR A 9 7.95 3.23 -31.14
CA THR A 9 6.86 3.32 -32.09
C THR A 9 5.82 2.22 -31.93
N ASN A 10 6.12 1.17 -31.16
CA ASN A 10 5.19 0.10 -30.90
C ASN A 10 4.09 0.59 -29.96
N LYS A 11 2.84 0.52 -30.41
CA LYS A 11 1.68 0.85 -29.58
C LYS A 11 1.23 -0.38 -28.81
N SER A 12 0.84 -0.18 -27.52
CA SER A 12 0.17 -1.21 -26.77
C SER A 12 -1.20 -1.51 -27.38
N ILE A 13 -1.58 -2.78 -27.40
CA ILE A 13 -2.93 -3.23 -27.77
C ILE A 13 -3.92 -3.11 -26.61
N THR A 14 -3.40 -2.91 -25.37
CA THR A 14 -4.19 -2.74 -24.17
C THR A 14 -4.51 -1.25 -23.95
N ASN A 15 -5.63 -0.98 -23.29
CA ASN A 15 -6.06 0.37 -22.94
C ASN A 15 -6.04 1.37 -24.12
N ASN A 16 -6.43 0.90 -25.32
CA ASN A 16 -6.43 1.70 -26.56
C ASN A 16 -5.07 2.37 -26.87
N GLY A 17 -3.98 1.73 -26.50
CA GLY A 17 -2.63 2.24 -26.71
C GLY A 17 -2.17 3.28 -25.69
N ASN A 18 -2.97 3.57 -24.67
CA ASN A 18 -2.61 4.52 -23.62
C ASN A 18 -1.84 3.84 -22.49
N PHE A 19 -0.69 4.36 -22.17
CA PHE A 19 0.09 3.93 -21.03
C PHE A 19 -0.53 4.50 -19.74
N GLN A 20 -0.84 3.63 -18.78
CA GLN A 20 -1.51 4.03 -17.53
C GLN A 20 -0.58 4.74 -16.55
N GLY A 21 0.70 4.38 -16.56
CA GLY A 21 1.70 4.95 -15.66
C GLY A 21 2.61 3.93 -15.01
N TRP A 22 3.42 4.43 -14.10
CA TRP A 22 4.31 3.64 -13.27
C TRP A 22 3.93 3.74 -11.80
N GLY A 23 4.18 2.70 -11.05
CA GLY A 23 3.84 2.68 -9.63
C GLY A 23 4.80 1.87 -8.79
N THR A 24 4.56 1.94 -7.48
CA THR A 24 5.25 1.09 -6.52
C THR A 24 4.30 0.56 -5.48
N SER A 25 4.65 -0.61 -4.93
CA SER A 25 3.99 -1.12 -3.74
C SER A 25 4.38 -0.26 -2.54
N LEU A 26 3.38 0.14 -1.78
CA LEU A 26 3.56 0.83 -0.50
C LEU A 26 3.91 -0.15 0.64
N CYS A 27 3.75 -1.46 0.40
CA CYS A 27 4.12 -2.49 1.38
C CYS A 27 5.64 -2.67 1.47
N TRP A 28 6.20 -2.62 2.59
CA TRP A 28 5.62 -2.34 3.93
C TRP A 28 6.34 -1.14 4.51
N TRP A 29 7.17 -0.50 3.67
CA TRP A 29 8.02 0.61 4.04
C TRP A 29 7.23 1.82 4.57
N VAL A 30 6.02 2.03 4.04
CA VAL A 30 5.17 3.16 4.46
C VAL A 30 4.72 3.05 5.92
N ASN A 31 4.53 1.82 6.42
CA ASN A 31 4.23 1.59 7.82
C ASN A 31 5.36 2.09 8.75
N ARG A 32 6.60 2.07 8.25
CA ARG A 32 7.78 2.50 9.01
C ARG A 32 8.02 4.01 9.02
N ILE A 33 7.45 4.74 8.09
CA ILE A 33 7.69 6.19 7.96
C ILE A 33 6.46 7.05 8.21
N GLY A 34 5.26 6.48 8.14
CA GLY A 34 4.00 7.22 8.18
C GLY A 34 3.69 7.90 9.52
N TYR A 35 4.42 7.58 10.59
CA TYR A 35 4.36 8.31 11.85
C TYR A 35 5.03 9.69 11.78
N SER A 36 5.88 9.92 10.77
CA SER A 36 6.66 11.15 10.60
C SER A 36 6.14 11.98 9.43
N PRO A 37 5.53 13.16 9.67
CA PRO A 37 5.10 14.05 8.59
C PRO A 37 6.23 14.46 7.64
N VAL A 38 7.45 14.60 8.17
CA VAL A 38 8.63 14.97 7.38
C VAL A 38 9.02 13.87 6.40
N LEU A 39 9.12 12.62 6.89
CA LEU A 39 9.45 11.46 6.03
C LEU A 39 8.34 11.18 5.03
N THR A 40 7.09 11.28 5.45
CA THR A 40 5.91 11.12 4.60
C THR A 40 5.93 12.11 3.44
N LYS A 41 6.11 13.40 3.73
CA LYS A 41 6.21 14.44 2.71
C LYS A 41 7.38 14.19 1.76
N LYS A 42 8.56 13.88 2.30
CA LYS A 42 9.76 13.61 1.49
C LYS A 42 9.57 12.40 0.57
N ALA A 43 8.95 11.34 1.04
CA ALA A 43 8.64 10.16 0.21
C ALA A 43 7.66 10.51 -0.92
N ALA A 44 6.58 11.24 -0.62
CA ALA A 44 5.63 11.69 -1.62
C ALA A 44 6.29 12.58 -2.69
N GLU A 45 7.14 13.51 -2.28
CA GLU A 45 7.90 14.36 -3.20
C GLU A 45 8.85 13.57 -4.11
N LEU A 46 9.61 12.60 -3.55
CA LEU A 46 10.57 11.82 -4.31
C LEU A 46 9.94 10.83 -5.28
N PHE A 47 8.86 10.17 -4.88
CA PHE A 47 8.27 9.12 -5.69
C PHE A 47 7.13 9.61 -6.59
N TYR A 48 6.28 10.51 -6.12
CA TYR A 48 5.01 10.81 -6.78
C TYR A 48 4.88 12.22 -7.34
N SER A 49 5.73 13.16 -6.93
CA SER A 49 5.69 14.51 -7.51
C SER A 49 6.34 14.59 -8.88
N GLU A 50 5.99 15.59 -9.67
CA GLU A 50 6.60 15.87 -10.98
C GLU A 50 8.10 16.17 -10.90
N LYS A 51 8.60 16.58 -9.73
CA LYS A 51 10.02 16.84 -9.48
C LYS A 51 10.81 15.57 -9.10
N GLY A 52 10.11 14.49 -8.79
CA GLY A 52 10.67 13.21 -8.45
C GLY A 52 10.54 12.19 -9.57
N LEU A 53 10.21 10.94 -9.22
CA LEU A 53 9.99 9.87 -10.20
C LEU A 53 8.66 10.00 -10.96
N ASN A 54 7.79 10.89 -10.54
CA ASN A 54 6.46 11.11 -11.15
C ASN A 54 5.64 9.82 -11.30
N LEU A 55 5.70 8.94 -10.29
CA LEU A 55 4.85 7.76 -10.23
C LEU A 55 3.39 8.19 -10.02
N ASN A 56 2.44 7.37 -10.47
CA ASN A 56 1.02 7.67 -10.30
C ASN A 56 0.20 6.47 -9.83
N ILE A 57 0.80 5.28 -9.70
CA ILE A 57 0.12 4.07 -9.24
C ILE A 57 0.64 3.70 -7.86
N MET A 58 -0.26 3.57 -6.89
CA MET A 58 0.01 3.23 -5.50
C MET A 58 -0.66 1.90 -5.17
N ARG A 59 0.12 0.89 -4.78
CA ARG A 59 -0.43 -0.39 -4.35
C ARG A 59 -0.47 -0.45 -2.82
N TYR A 60 -1.67 -0.33 -2.27
CA TYR A 60 -1.94 -0.28 -0.83
C TYR A 60 -2.31 -1.66 -0.27
N ASN A 61 -1.75 -2.05 0.86
CA ASN A 61 -2.06 -3.29 1.55
C ASN A 61 -3.04 -3.06 2.69
N ILE A 62 -4.22 -3.67 2.60
CA ILE A 62 -5.12 -3.80 3.75
C ILE A 62 -4.56 -4.91 4.64
N GLY A 63 -4.11 -4.54 5.82
CA GLY A 63 -3.52 -5.48 6.78
C GLY A 63 -4.54 -6.43 7.39
N GLY A 64 -4.08 -7.63 7.73
CA GLY A 64 -4.83 -8.60 8.53
C GLY A 64 -4.63 -8.45 10.04
N GLY A 65 -3.72 -7.55 10.45
CA GLY A 65 -3.24 -7.52 11.83
C GLY A 65 -2.35 -8.71 12.17
N ASP A 66 -1.96 -8.81 13.42
CA ASP A 66 -1.21 -9.96 13.95
C ASP A 66 -1.76 -10.36 15.32
N ASN A 67 -1.70 -11.65 15.61
CA ASN A 67 -2.10 -12.14 16.92
C ASN A 67 -1.04 -11.74 17.96
N PRO A 68 -1.39 -10.96 19.00
CA PRO A 68 -0.43 -10.49 20.00
C PRO A 68 0.19 -11.61 20.82
N LYS A 69 -0.40 -12.81 20.81
CA LYS A 69 0.13 -14.01 21.49
C LYS A 69 1.16 -14.77 20.66
N HIS A 70 1.25 -14.49 19.37
CA HIS A 70 2.18 -15.14 18.45
C HIS A 70 3.32 -14.17 18.09
N LYS A 71 4.52 -14.72 17.91
CA LYS A 71 5.71 -13.95 17.51
C LYS A 71 6.32 -14.52 16.23
N HIS A 72 5.49 -14.96 15.29
CA HIS A 72 5.97 -15.56 14.06
C HIS A 72 6.34 -14.53 12.99
N ILE A 73 5.77 -13.34 13.01
CA ILE A 73 6.18 -12.24 12.15
C ILE A 73 7.47 -11.63 12.71
N LYS A 74 8.58 -11.83 12.00
CA LYS A 74 9.90 -11.35 12.42
C LYS A 74 10.18 -9.90 11.99
N ARG A 75 9.54 -9.46 10.93
CA ARG A 75 9.70 -8.10 10.39
C ARG A 75 8.60 -7.20 10.92
N THR A 76 8.97 -6.24 11.73
CA THR A 76 8.01 -5.30 12.34
C THR A 76 7.29 -4.41 11.33
N ASP A 77 7.92 -4.13 10.18
CA ASP A 77 7.31 -3.34 9.10
C ASP A 77 6.21 -4.09 8.35
N SER A 78 6.20 -5.43 8.40
CA SER A 78 5.15 -6.26 7.81
C SER A 78 3.98 -6.55 8.76
N MET A 79 4.07 -6.15 10.02
CA MET A 79 2.98 -6.21 10.99
C MET A 79 2.01 -5.06 10.74
N VAL A 80 1.25 -5.17 9.65
CA VAL A 80 0.31 -4.12 9.25
C VAL A 80 -0.99 -4.29 10.02
N PRO A 81 -1.46 -3.27 10.76
CA PRO A 81 -2.71 -3.32 11.48
C PRO A 81 -3.89 -3.67 10.58
N GLY A 82 -4.79 -4.51 11.08
CA GLY A 82 -6.05 -4.78 10.41
C GLY A 82 -7.11 -3.74 10.80
N TRP A 83 -7.97 -3.38 9.86
CA TRP A 83 -9.12 -2.50 10.16
C TRP A 83 -10.25 -3.23 10.85
N LEU A 84 -10.43 -4.52 10.55
CA LEU A 84 -11.50 -5.34 11.15
C LEU A 84 -11.04 -5.89 12.50
N TYR A 85 -11.85 -5.70 13.52
CA TYR A 85 -11.65 -6.28 14.83
C TYR A 85 -12.96 -6.81 15.41
N PHE A 86 -12.86 -7.68 16.40
CA PHE A 86 -14.01 -8.20 17.11
C PHE A 86 -14.18 -7.43 18.42
N ASN A 87 -15.31 -6.71 18.55
CA ASN A 87 -15.66 -6.02 19.78
C ASN A 87 -16.36 -6.99 20.73
N LYS A 88 -15.68 -7.33 21.85
CA LYS A 88 -16.22 -8.27 22.83
C LYS A 88 -17.39 -7.74 23.66
N GLU A 89 -17.52 -6.42 23.75
CA GLU A 89 -18.60 -5.78 24.53
C GLU A 89 -19.93 -5.83 23.76
N THR A 90 -19.87 -5.59 22.46
CA THR A 90 -21.07 -5.64 21.59
C THR A 90 -21.26 -7.02 20.95
N ASN A 91 -20.28 -7.91 21.05
CA ASN A 91 -20.26 -9.22 20.38
C ASN A 91 -20.40 -9.12 18.85
N GLU A 92 -19.81 -8.08 18.24
CA GLU A 92 -19.90 -7.79 16.82
C GLU A 92 -18.55 -7.49 16.20
N TYR A 93 -18.44 -7.69 14.88
CA TYR A 93 -17.31 -7.21 14.11
C TYR A 93 -17.46 -5.73 13.78
N GLN A 94 -16.42 -4.97 14.00
CA GLN A 94 -16.39 -3.53 13.75
C GLN A 94 -15.13 -3.15 12.97
N TYR A 95 -15.17 -1.98 12.31
CA TYR A 95 -14.06 -1.43 11.58
C TYR A 95 -13.48 -0.21 12.29
N ASP A 96 -12.15 -0.24 12.50
CA ASP A 96 -11.38 0.92 12.91
C ASP A 96 -10.38 1.30 11.82
N TYR A 97 -10.73 2.26 10.99
CA TYR A 97 -9.87 2.73 9.91
C TYR A 97 -8.67 3.53 10.42
N SER A 98 -8.67 3.97 11.68
CA SER A 98 -7.53 4.66 12.29
C SER A 98 -6.41 3.71 12.73
N ALA A 99 -6.68 2.41 12.82
CA ALA A 99 -5.69 1.42 13.23
C ALA A 99 -4.45 1.41 12.32
N ASP A 100 -4.59 1.70 11.03
CA ASP A 100 -3.51 1.73 10.05
C ASP A 100 -3.12 3.16 9.61
N ILE A 101 -3.12 4.09 10.56
CA ILE A 101 -2.90 5.51 10.26
C ILE A 101 -1.55 5.78 9.58
N ASN A 102 -0.51 5.00 9.87
CA ASN A 102 0.81 5.20 9.27
C ASN A 102 0.79 4.98 7.76
N GLN A 103 0.20 3.87 7.29
CA GLN A 103 0.08 3.65 5.85
C GLN A 103 -0.86 4.66 5.19
N LEU A 104 -1.98 5.00 5.84
CA LEU A 104 -2.94 5.98 5.32
C LEU A 104 -2.33 7.37 5.16
N ASN A 105 -1.50 7.82 6.11
CA ASN A 105 -0.81 9.10 6.00
C ASN A 105 0.07 9.17 4.75
N VAL A 106 0.83 8.10 4.48
CA VAL A 106 1.71 8.07 3.31
C VAL A 106 0.91 7.93 2.03
N LEU A 107 -0.11 7.06 2.00
CA LEU A 107 -1.00 6.92 0.84
C LEU A 107 -1.61 8.27 0.47
N LYS A 108 -2.17 8.99 1.45
CA LYS A 108 -2.76 10.30 1.23
C LYS A 108 -1.74 11.31 0.66
N ALA A 109 -0.56 11.40 1.26
CA ALA A 109 0.47 12.31 0.79
C ALA A 109 0.93 12.00 -0.64
N CYS A 110 1.07 10.71 -0.99
CA CYS A 110 1.41 10.27 -2.35
C CYS A 110 0.29 10.58 -3.34
N TYR A 111 -0.96 10.35 -2.93
CA TYR A 111 -2.15 10.65 -3.74
C TYR A 111 -2.23 12.15 -4.06
N ASP A 112 -2.03 13.00 -3.06
CA ASP A 112 -2.08 14.46 -3.21
C ASP A 112 -0.89 15.01 -4.03
N ALA A 113 0.21 14.26 -4.14
CA ALA A 113 1.43 14.70 -4.84
C ALA A 113 1.40 14.45 -6.36
N THR A 114 0.52 13.59 -6.86
CA THR A 114 0.42 13.24 -8.29
C THR A 114 -0.87 13.76 -8.93
N LYS A 115 -0.80 14.08 -10.24
CA LYS A 115 -1.96 14.63 -10.99
C LYS A 115 -3.02 13.59 -11.34
N HIS A 116 -2.62 12.35 -11.54
CA HIS A 116 -3.50 11.27 -12.00
C HIS A 116 -3.31 10.01 -11.15
N PRO A 117 -3.75 10.06 -9.88
CA PRO A 117 -3.53 8.96 -8.96
C PRO A 117 -4.41 7.74 -9.29
N TYR A 118 -3.78 6.57 -9.28
CA TYR A 118 -4.45 5.27 -9.27
C TYR A 118 -4.06 4.53 -8.00
N VAL A 119 -5.05 3.99 -7.31
CA VAL A 119 -4.82 3.20 -6.10
C VAL A 119 -5.30 1.77 -6.35
N GLU A 120 -4.37 0.83 -6.31
CA GLU A 120 -4.66 -0.59 -6.23
C GLU A 120 -4.70 -1.00 -4.76
N VAL A 121 -5.83 -1.52 -4.33
CA VAL A 121 -6.01 -1.99 -2.95
C VAL A 121 -6.04 -3.51 -2.94
N PHE A 122 -5.25 -4.14 -2.08
CA PHE A 122 -5.23 -5.59 -1.96
C PHE A 122 -5.15 -6.03 -0.50
N SER A 123 -5.69 -7.20 -0.19
CA SER A 123 -5.51 -7.88 1.08
C SER A 123 -4.54 -9.04 0.89
N ASN A 124 -3.41 -8.99 1.58
CA ASN A 124 -2.40 -10.04 1.51
C ASN A 124 -2.76 -11.27 2.35
N SER A 125 -3.49 -11.05 3.42
CA SER A 125 -3.99 -12.08 4.33
C SER A 125 -5.33 -11.66 4.94
N PRO A 126 -6.19 -12.62 5.30
CA PRO A 126 -7.39 -12.31 6.07
C PRO A 126 -6.99 -11.79 7.47
N PRO A 127 -7.91 -11.18 8.22
CA PRO A 127 -7.71 -10.88 9.62
C PRO A 127 -7.21 -12.11 10.40
N TYR A 128 -6.20 -11.92 11.24
CA TYR A 128 -5.53 -13.03 11.92
C TYR A 128 -6.47 -13.98 12.68
N PHE A 129 -7.51 -13.43 13.31
CA PHE A 129 -8.52 -14.18 14.06
C PHE A 129 -9.44 -15.05 13.17
N MET A 130 -9.38 -14.90 11.86
CA MET A 130 -10.09 -15.74 10.88
C MET A 130 -9.18 -16.87 10.35
N THR A 131 -7.93 -16.94 10.76
CA THR A 131 -7.00 -18.00 10.35
C THR A 131 -6.95 -19.11 11.38
N LYS A 132 -6.52 -20.31 10.95
CA LYS A 132 -6.37 -21.47 11.86
C LYS A 132 -5.24 -21.29 12.87
N SER A 133 -4.23 -20.51 12.50
CA SER A 133 -3.05 -20.25 13.35
C SER A 133 -3.22 -19.03 14.25
N GLY A 134 -4.18 -18.21 13.97
CA GLY A 134 -4.44 -16.96 14.71
C GLY A 134 -3.49 -15.85 14.33
#